data_47486daa43b5316c069ac25cbe5dc911
#
_entry.id   47486daa43b5316c069ac25cbe5dc911
#
_cell.length_a   1.000
_cell.length_b   1.000
_cell.length_c   1.000
_cell.angle_alpha   90.00
_cell.angle_beta   90.00
_cell.angle_gamma   90.00
#
_symmetry.space_group_name_H-M   'P 1'
#
loop_
_entity.id
_entity.type
_entity.pdbx_description
1 polymer ?
#
loop_
_entity_poly.entity_id
_entity_poly.type
_entity_poly.pdbx_seq_one_letter_code
_entity_poly.pdbx_strand_id
1 'polypeptide(L)'
;GQILPPHDQAIIQEVMENVKEIKAVTFETSVNEGSLSICTDEIDDSFQQTLVALSQPGPKELKLVYSPLHGVGGKVIPGLLRAAGFEDVVVFPDHAQPDPDFTNVAGQVSNPENIEVYQPIIEFARERSADVVIVTDPDADRLGCAAPLSLKDDAEWKVFNGHQLCVMLGAYRLESLQQAGQLTDQSFQVTTLVTTRMLERIGESFGVSTRGDLLVGFKWIAGAIDEGGPEHFVY
;
A
#
# COMPACT_ATOMS: atom_id res chain seq x y z
N GLY A 1 -1.28 -16.30 1.77
CA GLY A 1 -2.53 -15.72 2.30
C GLY A 1 -2.71 -16.02 3.79
N GLN A 2 -3.66 -15.36 4.42
CA GLN A 2 -4.00 -15.62 5.82
C GLN A 2 -4.62 -17.01 5.98
N ILE A 3 -4.30 -17.69 7.10
CA ILE A 3 -4.85 -19.01 7.40
C ILE A 3 -6.30 -18.83 7.89
N LEU A 4 -7.20 -19.63 7.31
CA LEU A 4 -8.64 -19.57 7.61
C LEU A 4 -9.05 -20.63 8.63
N PRO A 5 -10.19 -20.44 9.35
CA PRO A 5 -10.79 -21.51 10.11
C PRO A 5 -11.07 -22.77 9.25
N PRO A 6 -10.89 -23.98 9.78
CA PRO A 6 -10.53 -24.31 11.17
C PRO A 6 -9.02 -24.37 11.44
N HIS A 7 -8.18 -24.14 10.45
CA HIS A 7 -6.73 -24.35 10.54
C HIS A 7 -6.04 -23.35 11.48
N ASP A 8 -6.49 -22.10 11.51
CA ASP A 8 -5.99 -21.08 12.42
C ASP A 8 -6.20 -21.50 13.90
N GLN A 9 -7.38 -21.99 14.24
CA GLN A 9 -7.70 -22.48 15.58
C GLN A 9 -6.87 -23.71 15.93
N ALA A 10 -6.69 -24.64 14.99
CA ALA A 10 -5.90 -25.85 15.22
C ALA A 10 -4.42 -25.52 15.49
N ILE A 11 -3.85 -24.54 14.77
CA ILE A 11 -2.47 -24.08 15.00
C ILE A 11 -2.35 -23.42 16.38
N ILE A 12 -3.29 -22.54 16.75
CA ILE A 12 -3.29 -21.90 18.08
C ILE A 12 -3.38 -22.96 19.19
N GLN A 13 -4.26 -23.94 19.04
CA GLN A 13 -4.40 -25.02 20.01
C GLN A 13 -3.10 -25.82 20.15
N GLU A 14 -2.47 -26.20 19.03
CA GLU A 14 -1.20 -26.93 19.03
C GLU A 14 -0.09 -26.14 19.74
N VAL A 15 0.00 -24.83 19.48
CA VAL A 15 0.98 -23.94 20.15
C VAL A 15 0.73 -23.89 21.65
N MET A 16 -0.53 -23.77 22.08
CA MET A 16 -0.86 -23.63 23.50
C MET A 16 -0.70 -24.95 24.30
N GLU A 17 -0.97 -26.08 23.65
CA GLU A 17 -1.00 -27.37 24.35
C GLU A 17 0.31 -28.15 24.27
N ASN A 18 1.00 -28.08 23.14
CA ASN A 18 2.10 -28.99 22.80
C ASN A 18 3.46 -28.31 22.71
N VAL A 19 3.55 -27.01 22.43
CA VAL A 19 4.84 -26.31 22.40
C VAL A 19 5.31 -25.98 23.82
N LYS A 20 6.23 -26.79 24.33
CA LYS A 20 6.81 -26.61 25.68
C LYS A 20 8.12 -25.85 25.65
N GLU A 21 8.84 -25.89 24.55
CA GLU A 21 10.16 -25.29 24.36
C GLU A 21 10.30 -24.80 22.94
N ILE A 22 10.79 -23.55 22.78
CA ILE A 22 11.15 -23.00 21.48
C ILE A 22 12.65 -23.23 21.30
N LYS A 23 13.01 -24.15 20.40
CA LYS A 23 14.41 -24.37 20.02
C LYS A 23 14.88 -23.20 19.16
N ALA A 24 15.95 -22.56 19.59
CA ALA A 24 16.59 -21.47 18.85
C ALA A 24 18.01 -21.85 18.47
N VAL A 25 18.44 -21.45 17.28
CA VAL A 25 19.80 -21.48 16.78
C VAL A 25 20.25 -20.05 16.49
N THR A 26 21.56 -19.79 16.56
CA THR A 26 22.06 -18.46 16.19
C THR A 26 21.89 -18.21 14.70
N PHE A 27 21.81 -16.94 14.33
CA PHE A 27 21.72 -16.52 12.92
C PHE A 27 22.91 -17.06 12.12
N GLU A 28 24.13 -16.89 12.65
CA GLU A 28 25.36 -17.33 11.99
C GLU A 28 25.38 -18.87 11.78
N THR A 29 24.93 -19.63 12.77
CA THR A 29 24.83 -21.10 12.64
C THR A 29 23.88 -21.46 11.51
N SER A 30 22.70 -20.84 11.48
CA SER A 30 21.69 -21.13 10.45
C SER A 30 22.16 -20.78 9.04
N VAL A 31 22.86 -19.68 8.87
CA VAL A 31 23.45 -19.29 7.57
C VAL A 31 24.54 -20.28 7.17
N ASN A 32 25.45 -20.63 8.08
CA ASN A 32 26.57 -21.54 7.79
C ASN A 32 26.11 -22.96 7.47
N GLU A 33 25.05 -23.42 8.09
CA GLU A 33 24.44 -24.73 7.83
C GLU A 33 23.53 -24.74 6.59
N GLY A 34 23.26 -23.57 5.98
CA GLY A 34 22.39 -23.44 4.83
C GLY A 34 20.89 -23.61 5.13
N SER A 35 20.50 -23.61 6.42
CA SER A 35 19.10 -23.65 6.82
C SER A 35 18.43 -22.28 6.74
N LEU A 36 19.20 -21.21 6.59
CA LEU A 36 18.78 -19.84 6.37
C LEU A 36 19.59 -19.23 5.23
N SER A 37 18.90 -18.63 4.27
CA SER A 37 19.51 -17.83 3.21
C SER A 37 19.00 -16.39 3.25
N ILE A 38 19.89 -15.45 2.97
CA ILE A 38 19.51 -14.04 2.82
C ILE A 38 19.17 -13.81 1.37
N CYS A 39 17.92 -13.45 1.10
CA CYS A 39 17.51 -12.99 -0.22
C CYS A 39 18.10 -11.60 -0.46
N THR A 40 18.77 -11.44 -1.58
CA THR A 40 19.48 -10.22 -1.97
C THR A 40 18.81 -9.55 -3.17
N ASP A 41 19.54 -8.74 -3.88
CA ASP A 41 19.11 -7.87 -4.98
C ASP A 41 18.25 -8.57 -6.04
N GLU A 42 18.43 -9.88 -6.26
CA GLU A 42 17.62 -10.64 -7.22
C GLU A 42 16.11 -10.59 -6.92
N ILE A 43 15.74 -10.69 -5.65
CA ILE A 43 14.33 -10.62 -5.23
C ILE A 43 13.83 -9.19 -5.32
N ASP A 44 14.61 -8.22 -4.86
CA ASP A 44 14.28 -6.81 -4.90
C ASP A 44 14.11 -6.35 -6.36
N ASP A 45 15.00 -6.75 -7.26
CA ASP A 45 14.94 -6.44 -8.69
C ASP A 45 13.70 -7.06 -9.37
N SER A 46 13.42 -8.33 -9.08
CA SER A 46 12.22 -9.01 -9.62
C SER A 46 10.93 -8.35 -9.15
N PHE A 47 10.86 -7.98 -7.87
CA PHE A 47 9.72 -7.26 -7.30
C PHE A 47 9.56 -5.88 -7.95
N GLN A 48 10.64 -5.12 -8.07
CA GLN A 48 10.63 -3.80 -8.72
C GLN A 48 10.17 -3.90 -10.17
N GLN A 49 10.71 -4.82 -10.95
CA GLN A 49 10.31 -5.04 -12.36
C GLN A 49 8.82 -5.35 -12.48
N THR A 50 8.31 -6.21 -11.61
CA THR A 50 6.89 -6.56 -11.58
C THR A 50 6.01 -5.34 -11.32
N LEU A 51 6.37 -4.51 -10.34
CA LEU A 51 5.60 -3.31 -9.99
C LEU A 51 5.70 -2.22 -11.06
N VAL A 52 6.88 -2.01 -11.64
CA VAL A 52 7.05 -1.04 -12.75
C VAL A 52 6.21 -1.43 -13.96
N ALA A 53 6.07 -2.72 -14.24
CA ALA A 53 5.22 -3.20 -15.33
C ALA A 53 3.73 -2.89 -15.14
N LEU A 54 3.28 -2.64 -13.91
CA LEU A 54 1.91 -2.20 -13.60
C LEU A 54 1.70 -0.70 -13.79
N SER A 55 2.80 0.08 -13.95
CA SER A 55 2.71 1.53 -14.11
C SER A 55 1.99 1.90 -15.40
N GLN A 56 0.99 2.74 -15.27
CA GLN A 56 0.23 3.23 -16.42
C GLN A 56 0.99 4.34 -17.18
N PRO A 57 0.80 4.46 -18.50
CA PRO A 57 1.27 5.61 -19.25
C PRO A 57 0.67 6.91 -18.72
N GLY A 58 1.45 7.99 -18.74
CA GLY A 58 0.98 9.30 -18.31
C GLY A 58 2.13 10.23 -17.91
N PRO A 59 1.81 11.48 -17.54
CA PRO A 59 2.81 12.45 -17.08
C PRO A 59 3.52 11.93 -15.83
N LYS A 60 4.83 12.14 -15.76
CA LYS A 60 5.69 11.72 -14.64
C LYS A 60 6.44 12.90 -14.00
N GLU A 61 6.21 14.11 -14.52
CA GLU A 61 6.90 15.34 -14.10
C GLU A 61 6.30 15.91 -12.80
N LEU A 62 6.07 15.04 -11.82
CA LEU A 62 5.59 15.41 -10.49
C LEU A 62 6.74 15.46 -9.48
N LYS A 63 6.71 16.46 -8.62
CA LYS A 63 7.61 16.58 -7.46
C LYS A 63 6.95 15.87 -6.27
N LEU A 64 7.52 14.75 -5.87
CA LEU A 64 6.99 13.88 -4.84
C LEU A 64 7.78 14.04 -3.53
N VAL A 65 7.09 14.24 -2.43
CA VAL A 65 7.65 14.02 -1.09
C VAL A 65 7.10 12.72 -0.56
N TYR A 66 8.00 11.81 -0.19
CA TYR A 66 7.65 10.51 0.37
C TYR A 66 8.06 10.41 1.84
N SER A 67 7.19 9.88 2.68
CA SER A 67 7.49 9.55 4.07
C SER A 67 7.18 8.09 4.38
N PRO A 68 8.17 7.30 4.80
CA PRO A 68 7.96 5.94 5.27
C PRO A 68 7.48 5.86 6.73
N LEU A 69 7.28 6.98 7.43
CA LEU A 69 6.98 7.03 8.87
C LEU A 69 7.90 6.11 9.70
N HIS A 70 9.20 6.13 9.44
CA HIS A 70 10.23 5.26 10.04
C HIS A 70 10.12 3.77 9.67
N GLY A 71 9.31 3.41 8.68
CA GLY A 71 9.08 2.04 8.22
C GLY A 71 10.04 1.58 7.13
N VAL A 72 9.83 0.33 6.69
CA VAL A 72 10.69 -0.35 5.71
C VAL A 72 10.53 0.21 4.28
N GLY A 73 9.41 0.87 3.98
CA GLY A 73 9.15 1.46 2.66
C GLY A 73 10.22 2.45 2.20
N GLY A 74 10.94 3.10 3.15
CA GLY A 74 12.04 4.02 2.83
C GLY A 74 13.16 3.41 2.00
N LYS A 75 13.37 2.11 2.12
CA LYS A 75 14.39 1.38 1.36
C LYS A 75 13.97 1.09 -0.09
N VAL A 76 12.70 0.83 -0.34
CA VAL A 76 12.21 0.27 -1.61
C VAL A 76 11.46 1.31 -2.44
N ILE A 77 10.50 2.03 -1.85
CA ILE A 77 9.53 2.86 -2.57
C ILE A 77 10.17 4.03 -3.35
N PRO A 78 11.18 4.77 -2.83
CA PRO A 78 11.79 5.85 -3.61
C PRO A 78 12.49 5.35 -4.89
N GLY A 79 13.13 4.19 -4.82
CA GLY A 79 13.74 3.52 -5.98
C GLY A 79 12.69 3.07 -6.99
N LEU A 80 11.61 2.48 -6.51
CA LEU A 80 10.47 2.04 -7.33
C LEU A 80 9.81 3.21 -8.08
N LEU A 81 9.55 4.32 -7.38
CA LEU A 81 8.96 5.51 -8.00
C LEU A 81 9.85 6.08 -9.10
N ARG A 82 11.16 6.14 -8.87
CA ARG A 82 12.11 6.57 -9.91
C ARG A 82 12.15 5.61 -11.10
N ALA A 83 12.16 4.31 -10.85
CA ALA A 83 12.10 3.29 -11.90
C ALA A 83 10.79 3.35 -12.70
N ALA A 84 9.69 3.79 -12.07
CA ALA A 84 8.41 4.06 -12.73
C ALA A 84 8.39 5.39 -13.50
N GLY A 85 9.48 6.18 -13.48
CA GLY A 85 9.64 7.42 -14.24
C GLY A 85 9.42 8.72 -13.47
N PHE A 86 9.16 8.67 -12.16
CA PHE A 86 9.08 9.86 -11.31
C PHE A 86 10.48 10.24 -10.82
N GLU A 87 11.15 11.17 -11.51
CA GLU A 87 12.55 11.51 -11.20
C GLU A 87 12.70 12.35 -9.93
N ASP A 88 11.77 13.28 -9.69
CA ASP A 88 11.81 14.21 -8.56
C ASP A 88 11.10 13.61 -7.32
N VAL A 89 11.75 12.66 -6.67
CA VAL A 89 11.28 12.00 -5.45
C VAL A 89 12.22 12.31 -4.30
N VAL A 90 11.72 13.00 -3.29
CA VAL A 90 12.46 13.35 -2.06
C VAL A 90 11.84 12.63 -0.86
N VAL A 91 12.69 11.95 -0.09
CA VAL A 91 12.25 11.35 1.18
C VAL A 91 12.28 12.41 2.27
N PHE A 92 11.21 12.47 3.07
CA PHE A 92 11.14 13.36 4.22
C PHE A 92 12.19 12.94 5.26
N PRO A 93 13.18 13.81 5.58
CA PRO A 93 14.38 13.41 6.32
C PRO A 93 14.11 12.86 7.71
N ASP A 94 13.18 13.49 8.44
CA ASP A 94 12.92 13.15 9.84
C ASP A 94 12.29 11.75 10.02
N HIS A 95 11.69 11.21 8.96
CA HIS A 95 11.08 9.87 8.96
C HIS A 95 11.85 8.84 8.13
N ALA A 96 12.99 9.23 7.54
CA ALA A 96 13.68 8.42 6.53
C ALA A 96 14.34 7.15 7.08
N GLN A 97 14.82 7.22 8.32
CA GLN A 97 15.51 6.08 8.94
C GLN A 97 14.54 5.23 9.76
N PRO A 98 14.66 3.90 9.71
CA PRO A 98 13.89 3.03 10.59
C PRO A 98 14.10 3.38 12.06
N ASP A 99 13.01 3.57 12.80
CA ASP A 99 13.01 3.85 14.22
C ASP A 99 11.83 3.13 14.89
N PRO A 100 12.09 2.14 15.77
CA PRO A 100 11.05 1.36 16.42
C PRO A 100 10.21 2.18 17.41
N ASP A 101 10.71 3.32 17.87
CA ASP A 101 10.00 4.21 18.81
C ASP A 101 9.20 5.31 18.08
N PHE A 102 9.32 5.41 16.73
CA PHE A 102 8.65 6.43 15.90
C PHE A 102 8.82 7.85 16.45
N THR A 103 10.03 8.20 16.85
CA THR A 103 10.35 9.39 17.68
C THR A 103 9.83 10.69 17.07
N ASN A 104 9.89 10.83 15.73
CA ASN A 104 9.49 12.06 15.04
C ASN A 104 8.05 12.01 14.49
N VAL A 105 7.30 10.95 14.80
CA VAL A 105 5.90 10.81 14.37
C VAL A 105 4.97 11.31 15.45
N ALA A 106 3.99 12.13 15.09
CA ALA A 106 3.01 12.68 15.99
C ALA A 106 2.31 11.58 16.81
N GLY A 107 2.38 11.69 18.15
CA GLY A 107 1.83 10.71 19.07
C GLY A 107 2.56 9.35 19.08
N GLN A 108 3.71 9.24 18.41
CA GLN A 108 4.47 7.99 18.24
C GLN A 108 3.64 6.83 17.65
N VAL A 109 2.63 7.18 16.84
CA VAL A 109 1.77 6.23 16.15
C VAL A 109 1.95 6.36 14.64
N SER A 110 2.71 5.45 14.07
CA SER A 110 2.99 5.39 12.63
C SER A 110 1.76 4.88 11.85
N ASN A 111 0.83 5.79 11.57
CA ASN A 111 -0.40 5.49 10.85
C ASN A 111 -0.73 6.61 9.84
N PRO A 112 -0.77 6.33 8.52
CA PRO A 112 -1.11 7.31 7.50
C PRO A 112 -2.55 7.84 7.55
N GLU A 113 -3.42 7.26 8.37
CA GLU A 113 -4.76 7.82 8.64
C GLU A 113 -4.75 8.95 9.68
N ASN A 114 -3.67 9.07 10.48
CA ASN A 114 -3.53 10.14 11.43
C ASN A 114 -3.11 11.44 10.71
N ILE A 115 -4.02 12.43 10.66
CA ILE A 115 -3.81 13.69 9.96
C ILE A 115 -2.62 14.48 10.56
N GLU A 116 -2.35 14.33 11.85
CA GLU A 116 -1.28 15.06 12.54
C GLU A 116 0.12 14.71 12.01
N VAL A 117 0.30 13.50 11.48
CA VAL A 117 1.61 13.09 10.92
C VAL A 117 1.98 13.85 9.66
N TYR A 118 0.98 14.43 8.97
CA TYR A 118 1.22 15.16 7.71
C TYR A 118 1.73 16.58 7.90
N GLN A 119 1.49 17.21 9.04
CA GLN A 119 1.80 18.62 9.23
C GLN A 119 3.27 18.93 8.90
N PRO A 120 4.28 18.30 9.50
CA PRO A 120 5.69 18.60 9.19
C PRO A 120 6.06 18.20 7.75
N ILE A 121 5.43 17.14 7.22
CA ILE A 121 5.70 16.69 5.85
C ILE A 121 5.16 17.69 4.82
N ILE A 122 3.97 18.26 5.05
CA ILE A 122 3.36 19.28 4.19
C ILE A 122 4.15 20.58 4.25
N GLU A 123 4.66 20.98 5.40
CA GLU A 123 5.53 22.17 5.53
C GLU A 123 6.80 21.96 4.68
N PHE A 124 7.45 20.82 4.81
CA PHE A 124 8.59 20.45 3.99
C PHE A 124 8.28 20.39 2.48
N ALA A 125 7.10 19.89 2.12
CA ALA A 125 6.63 19.81 0.73
C ALA A 125 6.40 21.20 0.12
N ARG A 126 5.81 22.13 0.89
CA ARG A 126 5.61 23.53 0.49
C ARG A 126 6.92 24.25 0.19
N GLU A 127 7.93 24.11 1.06
CA GLU A 127 9.25 24.71 0.86
C GLU A 127 9.92 24.27 -0.47
N ARG A 128 9.52 23.11 -0.99
CA ARG A 128 10.04 22.50 -2.23
C ARG A 128 9.13 22.66 -3.43
N SER A 129 7.99 23.33 -3.25
CA SER A 129 6.95 23.41 -4.28
C SER A 129 6.60 22.00 -4.80
N ALA A 130 6.42 21.05 -3.88
CA ALA A 130 6.04 19.68 -4.23
C ALA A 130 4.56 19.61 -4.62
N ASP A 131 4.24 18.70 -5.51
CA ASP A 131 2.89 18.50 -6.06
C ASP A 131 2.08 17.54 -5.19
N VAL A 132 2.74 16.58 -4.54
CA VAL A 132 2.06 15.55 -3.74
C VAL A 132 2.97 15.00 -2.64
N VAL A 133 2.36 14.67 -1.51
CA VAL A 133 2.94 13.91 -0.41
C VAL A 133 2.36 12.51 -0.42
N ILE A 134 3.21 11.50 -0.36
CA ILE A 134 2.86 10.10 -0.19
C ILE A 134 3.43 9.61 1.14
N VAL A 135 2.61 8.92 1.91
CA VAL A 135 2.99 8.39 3.22
C VAL A 135 2.63 6.92 3.29
N THR A 136 3.52 6.08 3.82
CA THR A 136 3.20 4.68 4.12
C THR A 136 3.40 4.39 5.60
N ASP A 137 2.71 3.39 6.09
CA ASP A 137 2.92 2.84 7.43
C ASP A 137 4.19 1.96 7.50
N PRO A 138 4.55 1.40 8.67
CA PRO A 138 5.86 0.77 8.85
C PRO A 138 6.15 -0.43 7.94
N ASP A 139 5.17 -1.25 7.62
CA ASP A 139 5.30 -2.41 6.72
C ASP A 139 4.86 -2.10 5.27
N ALA A 140 4.44 -0.84 5.03
CA ALA A 140 4.07 -0.29 3.74
C ALA A 140 2.87 -0.98 3.06
N ASP A 141 1.96 -1.57 3.85
CA ASP A 141 0.72 -2.15 3.33
C ASP A 141 -0.43 -1.11 3.25
N ARG A 142 -0.28 0.04 3.91
CA ARG A 142 -1.22 1.17 3.88
C ARG A 142 -0.58 2.40 3.27
N LEU A 143 -1.39 3.14 2.53
CA LEU A 143 -1.01 4.37 1.84
C LEU A 143 -1.86 5.54 2.29
N GLY A 144 -1.23 6.67 2.52
CA GLY A 144 -1.89 7.95 2.66
C GLY A 144 -1.32 8.98 1.68
N CYS A 145 -2.10 10.00 1.39
CA CYS A 145 -1.73 11.03 0.42
C CYS A 145 -2.24 12.41 0.83
N ALA A 146 -1.44 13.43 0.54
CA ALA A 146 -1.86 14.82 0.61
C ALA A 146 -1.41 15.59 -0.63
N ALA A 147 -2.24 16.53 -1.08
CA ALA A 147 -1.92 17.38 -2.21
C ALA A 147 -2.56 18.78 -2.04
N PRO A 148 -2.03 19.81 -2.74
CA PRO A 148 -2.63 21.14 -2.76
C PRO A 148 -3.95 21.11 -3.53
N LEU A 149 -4.96 21.84 -3.06
CA LEU A 149 -6.28 21.94 -3.73
C LEU A 149 -6.29 22.85 -4.96
N SER A 150 -5.20 23.54 -5.21
CA SER A 150 -5.02 24.39 -6.41
C SER A 150 -3.54 24.53 -6.74
N LEU A 151 -3.25 25.05 -7.94
CA LEU A 151 -1.89 25.31 -8.42
C LEU A 151 -1.30 26.65 -7.94
N LYS A 152 -1.91 27.27 -6.92
CA LYS A 152 -1.39 28.52 -6.33
C LYS A 152 -0.35 28.22 -5.25
N ASP A 153 0.65 29.09 -5.10
CA ASP A 153 1.72 28.92 -4.11
C ASP A 153 1.22 28.87 -2.65
N ASP A 154 0.12 29.55 -2.37
CA ASP A 154 -0.54 29.59 -1.05
C ASP A 154 -1.70 28.60 -0.90
N ALA A 155 -1.78 27.60 -1.79
CA ALA A 155 -2.86 26.64 -1.79
C ALA A 155 -3.00 25.89 -0.45
N GLU A 156 -4.25 25.69 -0.05
CA GLU A 156 -4.57 24.79 1.05
C GLU A 156 -4.22 23.35 0.66
N TRP A 157 -3.55 22.63 1.55
CA TRP A 157 -3.26 21.22 1.38
C TRP A 157 -4.36 20.36 1.98
N LYS A 158 -4.76 19.34 1.26
CA LYS A 158 -5.76 18.36 1.68
C LYS A 158 -5.09 17.01 1.92
N VAL A 159 -5.25 16.48 3.12
CA VAL A 159 -5.00 15.05 3.40
C VAL A 159 -6.24 14.29 2.97
N PHE A 160 -6.07 13.34 2.06
CA PHE A 160 -7.16 12.48 1.58
C PHE A 160 -7.32 11.29 2.51
N ASN A 161 -8.55 11.02 2.95
CA ASN A 161 -8.84 9.83 3.72
C ASN A 161 -8.89 8.57 2.86
N GLY A 162 -8.84 7.39 3.49
CA GLY A 162 -8.83 6.11 2.79
C GLY A 162 -10.00 5.90 1.83
N HIS A 163 -11.20 6.38 2.17
CA HIS A 163 -12.36 6.31 1.28
C HIS A 163 -12.19 7.16 0.02
N GLN A 164 -11.64 8.35 0.15
CA GLN A 164 -11.37 9.24 -0.98
C GLN A 164 -10.30 8.63 -1.90
N LEU A 165 -9.21 8.11 -1.32
CA LEU A 165 -8.16 7.44 -2.09
C LEU A 165 -8.69 6.20 -2.81
N CYS A 166 -9.43 5.34 -2.11
CA CYS A 166 -10.04 4.15 -2.69
C CYS A 166 -10.92 4.48 -3.91
N VAL A 167 -11.76 5.50 -3.78
CA VAL A 167 -12.65 5.94 -4.88
C VAL A 167 -11.87 6.51 -6.05
N MET A 168 -10.86 7.35 -5.80
CA MET A 168 -10.03 7.93 -6.86
C MET A 168 -9.22 6.85 -7.61
N LEU A 169 -8.60 5.94 -6.86
CA LEU A 169 -7.83 4.84 -7.44
C LEU A 169 -8.72 3.87 -8.21
N GLY A 170 -9.89 3.52 -7.66
CA GLY A 170 -10.86 2.65 -8.33
C GLY A 170 -11.36 3.26 -9.64
N ALA A 171 -11.75 4.55 -9.63
CA ALA A 171 -12.16 5.26 -10.84
C ALA A 171 -11.05 5.28 -11.89
N TYR A 172 -9.83 5.66 -11.49
CA TYR A 172 -8.67 5.69 -12.37
C TYR A 172 -8.36 4.31 -12.97
N ARG A 173 -8.41 3.27 -12.15
CA ARG A 173 -8.14 1.89 -12.61
C ARG A 173 -9.17 1.42 -13.62
N LEU A 174 -10.46 1.64 -13.35
CA LEU A 174 -11.54 1.24 -14.26
C LEU A 174 -11.51 2.03 -15.57
N GLU A 175 -11.24 3.33 -15.50
CA GLU A 175 -11.07 4.17 -16.70
C GLU A 175 -9.90 3.68 -17.55
N SER A 176 -8.75 3.40 -16.94
CA SER A 176 -7.56 2.88 -17.64
C SER A 176 -7.83 1.54 -18.33
N LEU A 177 -8.53 0.62 -17.65
CA LEU A 177 -8.90 -0.68 -18.21
C LEU A 177 -9.94 -0.53 -19.34
N GLN A 178 -10.88 0.38 -19.21
CA GLN A 178 -11.86 0.67 -20.26
C GLN A 178 -11.18 1.22 -21.51
N GLN A 179 -10.27 2.18 -21.35
CA GLN A 179 -9.51 2.75 -22.46
C GLN A 179 -8.63 1.71 -23.17
N ALA A 180 -8.10 0.74 -22.39
CA ALA A 180 -7.34 -0.39 -22.92
C ALA A 180 -8.20 -1.51 -23.53
N GLY A 181 -9.54 -1.43 -23.44
CA GLY A 181 -10.43 -2.49 -23.90
C GLY A 181 -10.34 -3.79 -23.09
N GLN A 182 -9.95 -3.70 -21.82
CA GLN A 182 -9.71 -4.86 -20.94
C GLN A 182 -10.88 -5.17 -20.00
N LEU A 183 -11.92 -4.32 -19.94
CA LEU A 183 -13.14 -4.64 -19.20
C LEU A 183 -14.00 -5.62 -19.99
N THR A 184 -14.56 -6.59 -19.30
CA THR A 184 -15.48 -7.61 -19.83
C THR A 184 -16.74 -7.67 -18.97
N ASP A 185 -17.78 -8.37 -19.44
CA ASP A 185 -19.04 -8.59 -18.68
C ASP A 185 -18.81 -9.39 -17.39
N GLN A 186 -17.65 -10.06 -17.27
CA GLN A 186 -17.25 -10.83 -16.08
C GLN A 186 -16.38 -10.01 -15.12
N SER A 187 -15.94 -8.82 -15.51
CA SER A 187 -15.09 -7.96 -14.66
C SER A 187 -15.79 -7.61 -13.36
N PHE A 188 -15.09 -7.74 -12.26
CA PHE A 188 -15.59 -7.39 -10.95
C PHE A 188 -14.55 -6.71 -10.07
N GLN A 189 -15.04 -5.91 -9.12
CA GLN A 189 -14.26 -5.31 -8.05
C GLN A 189 -14.73 -5.84 -6.70
N VAL A 190 -13.89 -5.68 -5.66
CA VAL A 190 -14.16 -6.19 -4.31
C VAL A 190 -14.07 -5.05 -3.30
N THR A 191 -14.99 -5.03 -2.33
CA THR A 191 -14.97 -4.05 -1.24
C THR A 191 -15.46 -4.66 0.07
N THR A 192 -15.26 -3.94 1.17
CA THR A 192 -15.66 -4.38 2.52
C THR A 192 -16.80 -3.54 3.07
N LEU A 193 -17.48 -4.04 4.11
CA LEU A 193 -18.58 -3.36 4.82
C LEU A 193 -18.24 -1.93 5.29
N VAL A 194 -16.95 -1.68 5.61
CA VAL A 194 -16.52 -0.38 6.13
C VAL A 194 -16.11 0.60 5.03
N THR A 195 -15.98 0.13 3.79
CA THR A 195 -15.60 0.96 2.65
C THR A 195 -16.80 1.74 2.13
N THR A 196 -16.55 2.91 1.56
CA THR A 196 -17.61 3.72 0.98
C THR A 196 -18.35 3.03 -0.16
N ARG A 197 -19.69 3.09 -0.15
CA ARG A 197 -20.51 2.56 -1.25
C ARG A 197 -20.38 3.33 -2.56
N MET A 198 -19.65 4.43 -2.57
CA MET A 198 -19.36 5.17 -3.80
C MET A 198 -18.54 4.32 -4.78
N LEU A 199 -17.71 3.40 -4.29
CA LEU A 199 -16.97 2.47 -5.15
C LEU A 199 -17.92 1.57 -5.95
N GLU A 200 -19.02 1.09 -5.35
CA GLU A 200 -20.06 0.32 -6.06
C GLU A 200 -20.67 1.13 -7.22
N ARG A 201 -20.98 2.42 -6.96
CA ARG A 201 -21.55 3.31 -7.99
C ARG A 201 -20.57 3.57 -9.13
N ILE A 202 -19.30 3.66 -8.82
CA ILE A 202 -18.25 3.79 -9.85
C ILE A 202 -18.20 2.51 -10.68
N GLY A 203 -18.13 1.33 -10.05
CA GLY A 203 -18.19 0.05 -10.77
C GLY A 203 -19.39 -0.04 -11.70
N GLU A 204 -20.61 0.27 -11.20
CA GLU A 204 -21.84 0.29 -11.99
C GLU A 204 -21.71 1.18 -13.25
N SER A 205 -21.07 2.36 -13.13
CA SER A 205 -20.90 3.28 -14.26
C SER A 205 -19.98 2.76 -15.37
N PHE A 206 -19.11 1.80 -15.05
CA PHE A 206 -18.24 1.11 -15.99
C PHE A 206 -18.76 -0.29 -16.41
N GLY A 207 -19.93 -0.70 -15.93
CA GLY A 207 -20.47 -2.05 -16.17
C GLY A 207 -19.75 -3.15 -15.36
N VAL A 208 -19.00 -2.78 -14.31
CA VAL A 208 -18.25 -3.68 -13.46
C VAL A 208 -19.05 -4.01 -12.21
N SER A 209 -19.25 -5.30 -11.94
CA SER A 209 -19.95 -5.75 -10.74
C SER A 209 -19.09 -5.56 -9.48
N THR A 210 -19.74 -5.36 -8.33
CA THR A 210 -19.04 -5.22 -7.05
C THR A 210 -19.42 -6.37 -6.11
N ARG A 211 -18.41 -7.09 -5.62
CA ARG A 211 -18.54 -8.03 -4.50
C ARG A 211 -18.30 -7.26 -3.22
N GLY A 212 -19.37 -6.83 -2.58
CA GLY A 212 -19.37 -6.03 -1.37
C GLY A 212 -19.77 -6.82 -0.13
N ASP A 213 -20.00 -6.09 0.98
CA ASP A 213 -20.47 -6.62 2.26
C ASP A 213 -19.52 -7.66 2.90
N LEU A 214 -18.23 -7.65 2.51
CA LEU A 214 -17.22 -8.50 3.10
C LEU A 214 -16.76 -7.96 4.46
N LEU A 215 -16.40 -8.87 5.34
CA LEU A 215 -15.72 -8.51 6.58
C LEU A 215 -14.34 -7.91 6.28
N VAL A 216 -13.83 -7.10 7.22
CA VAL A 216 -12.49 -6.51 7.12
C VAL A 216 -11.42 -7.59 7.22
N GLY A 217 -10.46 -7.56 6.31
CA GLY A 217 -9.29 -8.43 6.27
C GLY A 217 -9.08 -9.07 4.91
N PHE A 218 -7.81 -9.12 4.49
CA PHE A 218 -7.42 -9.64 3.17
C PHE A 218 -7.88 -11.08 2.90
N LYS A 219 -8.08 -11.89 3.93
CA LYS A 219 -8.59 -13.26 3.78
C LYS A 219 -9.97 -13.31 3.13
N TRP A 220 -10.83 -12.35 3.44
CA TRP A 220 -12.18 -12.28 2.87
C TRP A 220 -12.15 -11.74 1.44
N ILE A 221 -11.29 -10.75 1.20
CA ILE A 221 -11.06 -10.20 -0.13
C ILE A 221 -10.47 -11.27 -1.05
N ALA A 222 -9.43 -11.97 -0.61
CA ALA A 222 -8.82 -13.06 -1.37
C ALA A 222 -9.82 -14.17 -1.70
N GLY A 223 -10.64 -14.60 -0.72
CA GLY A 223 -11.69 -15.58 -0.95
C GLY A 223 -12.71 -15.14 -2.01
N ALA A 224 -13.13 -13.87 -1.98
CA ALA A 224 -14.06 -13.34 -2.97
C ALA A 224 -13.43 -13.23 -4.37
N ILE A 225 -12.12 -12.96 -4.44
CA ILE A 225 -11.37 -12.96 -5.71
C ILE A 225 -11.28 -14.38 -6.27
N ASP A 226 -10.88 -15.37 -5.44
CA ASP A 226 -10.78 -16.77 -5.83
C ASP A 226 -12.11 -17.33 -6.34
N GLU A 227 -13.22 -17.03 -5.64
CA GLU A 227 -14.57 -17.42 -6.04
C GLU A 227 -15.04 -16.74 -7.33
N GLY A 228 -14.54 -15.53 -7.62
CA GLY A 228 -14.89 -14.75 -8.80
C GLY A 228 -14.13 -15.10 -10.05
N GLY A 229 -13.00 -15.75 -9.89
CA GLY A 229 -11.97 -15.93 -10.90
C GLY A 229 -10.98 -14.76 -10.88
N PRO A 230 -9.72 -15.00 -10.41
CA PRO A 230 -8.71 -13.95 -10.30
C PRO A 230 -8.45 -13.19 -11.62
N GLU A 231 -8.66 -13.85 -12.75
CA GLU A 231 -8.52 -13.30 -14.10
C GLU A 231 -9.57 -12.21 -14.44
N HIS A 232 -10.68 -12.18 -13.71
CA HIS A 232 -11.77 -11.21 -13.87
C HIS A 232 -11.72 -10.08 -12.85
N PHE A 233 -10.85 -10.21 -11.84
CA PHE A 233 -10.68 -9.20 -10.80
C PHE A 233 -9.95 -7.97 -11.34
N VAL A 234 -10.52 -6.77 -11.12
CA VAL A 234 -9.99 -5.52 -11.67
C VAL A 234 -9.56 -4.52 -10.60
N TYR A 235 -10.20 -4.54 -9.41
CA TYR A 235 -9.87 -3.62 -8.31
C TYR A 235 -10.40 -4.11 -6.96
#